data_18bb4db426b0ac9e381488ae5b4bad4b
#
_entry.id   18bb4db426b0ac9e381488ae5b4bad4b
#
_cell.length_a   1.000
_cell.length_b   1.000
_cell.length_c   1.000
_cell.angle_alpha   90.00
_cell.angle_beta   90.00
_cell.angle_gamma   90.00
#
_symmetry.space_group_name_H-M   'P 1'
#
loop_
_entity.id
_entity.type
_entity.pdbx_description
1 polymer ?
#
loop_
_entity_poly.entity_id
_entity_poly.type
_entity_poly.pdbx_seq_one_letter_code
_entity_poly.pdbx_strand_id
1 'polypeptide(L)'
;GVLFTSLALWEERERTQQQIVDEWRETFGKIAGVQAFPVNPDALGQNLRPAAVSLVVQGPDIYEVARYADQIVRQAENIPGLVNLQSDLLINKPQLEVNIDRNRASDLGVSARDIASTLQTLLGGQELSTFKLGGETYKVMVQLEQKDRTDPRSVLRAYVRNTSGLLMPLASFVDVRESVAPRGLPHFDRVRSATITGSLAEGVALGAVLEQVQQVATEVLPAGKGYKTVFSGESEQFYASGNALLFAYLLAVVA
;
A
#
# COMPACT_ATOMS: atom_id res chain seq x y z
N GLY A 1 -10.05 2.86 8.80
CA GLY A 1 -11.52 2.86 8.73
C GLY A 1 -12.05 4.19 8.21
N VAL A 2 -13.28 4.23 7.77
CA VAL A 2 -14.00 5.46 7.36
C VAL A 2 -15.18 5.63 8.29
N LEU A 3 -15.37 6.84 8.82
CA LEU A 3 -16.50 7.21 9.67
C LEU A 3 -17.32 8.29 8.95
N PHE A 4 -18.59 8.04 8.73
CA PHE A 4 -19.51 9.05 8.22
C PHE A 4 -20.27 9.69 9.37
N THR A 5 -20.25 11.03 9.43
CA THR A 5 -20.95 11.80 10.46
C THR A 5 -21.98 12.71 9.79
N SER A 6 -23.23 12.60 10.20
CA SER A 6 -24.27 13.53 9.79
C SER A 6 -24.31 14.72 10.74
N LEU A 7 -24.34 15.90 10.18
CA LEU A 7 -24.53 17.15 10.93
C LEU A 7 -26.04 17.44 11.09
N ALA A 8 -26.39 18.26 12.09
CA ALA A 8 -27.74 18.81 12.22
C ALA A 8 -28.16 19.58 10.95
N LEU A 9 -29.45 19.75 10.76
CA LEU A 9 -29.97 20.49 9.62
C LEU A 9 -29.34 21.89 9.53
N TRP A 10 -29.22 22.40 8.31
CA TRP A 10 -28.60 23.70 8.05
C TRP A 10 -29.21 24.84 8.88
N GLU A 11 -30.51 24.79 9.08
CA GLU A 11 -31.29 25.80 9.81
C GLU A 11 -31.08 25.73 11.35
N GLU A 12 -30.59 24.59 11.85
CA GLU A 12 -30.44 24.33 13.30
C GLU A 12 -29.01 24.52 13.77
N ARG A 13 -28.05 24.86 12.88
CA ARG A 13 -26.64 24.98 13.23
C ARG A 13 -26.10 26.38 12.98
N GLU A 14 -25.32 26.88 13.92
CA GLU A 14 -24.64 28.18 13.80
C GLU A 14 -23.30 28.06 13.07
N ARG A 15 -22.67 26.85 13.06
CA ARG A 15 -21.35 26.60 12.46
C ARG A 15 -21.48 25.96 11.09
N THR A 16 -20.64 26.40 10.16
CA THR A 16 -20.53 25.78 8.84
C THR A 16 -19.82 24.43 8.93
N GLN A 17 -20.03 23.57 7.94
CA GLN A 17 -19.33 22.28 7.83
C GLN A 17 -17.81 22.46 7.82
N GLN A 18 -17.30 23.50 7.13
CA GLN A 18 -15.89 23.81 7.06
C GLN A 18 -15.30 24.16 8.43
N GLN A 19 -15.97 24.99 9.19
CA GLN A 19 -15.54 25.36 10.55
C GLN A 19 -15.45 24.14 11.48
N ILE A 20 -16.39 23.20 11.35
CA ILE A 20 -16.38 21.97 12.14
C ILE A 20 -15.21 21.06 11.72
N VAL A 21 -14.93 20.95 10.42
CA VAL A 21 -13.81 20.16 9.91
C VAL A 21 -12.46 20.73 10.40
N ASP A 22 -12.29 22.06 10.40
CA ASP A 22 -11.05 22.70 10.83
C ASP A 22 -10.80 22.50 12.34
N GLU A 23 -11.84 22.61 13.17
CA GLU A 23 -11.79 22.32 14.60
C GLU A 23 -11.43 20.84 14.87
N TRP A 24 -12.01 19.92 14.10
CA TRP A 24 -11.72 18.48 14.23
C TRP A 24 -10.32 18.14 13.77
N ARG A 25 -9.81 18.80 12.75
CA ARG A 25 -8.42 18.60 12.27
C ARG A 25 -7.41 18.89 13.38
N GLU A 26 -7.61 19.99 14.13
CA GLU A 26 -6.77 20.33 15.26
C GLU A 26 -6.89 19.28 16.40
N THR A 27 -8.10 18.82 16.66
CA THR A 27 -8.37 17.85 17.73
C THR A 27 -7.80 16.48 17.41
N PHE A 28 -7.98 16.00 16.18
CA PHE A 28 -7.50 14.68 15.75
C PHE A 28 -5.98 14.63 15.62
N GLY A 29 -5.32 15.73 15.28
CA GLY A 29 -3.87 15.83 15.26
C GLY A 29 -3.20 15.61 16.63
N LYS A 30 -3.96 15.73 17.73
CA LYS A 30 -3.49 15.52 19.12
C LYS A 30 -3.61 14.06 19.56
N ILE A 31 -4.27 13.18 18.81
CA ILE A 31 -4.47 11.77 19.17
C ILE A 31 -3.24 10.95 18.76
N ALA A 32 -2.48 10.51 19.74
CA ALA A 32 -1.30 9.69 19.48
C ALA A 32 -1.66 8.30 18.90
N GLY A 33 -0.92 7.86 17.89
CA GLY A 33 -1.07 6.52 17.28
C GLY A 33 -2.20 6.37 16.26
N VAL A 34 -2.94 7.45 15.95
CA VAL A 34 -3.99 7.47 14.94
C VAL A 34 -3.78 8.66 14.01
N GLN A 35 -3.81 8.40 12.71
CA GLN A 35 -3.93 9.45 11.70
C GLN A 35 -5.38 9.52 11.25
N ALA A 36 -6.11 10.55 11.70
CA ALA A 36 -7.49 10.79 11.32
C ALA A 36 -7.60 12.15 10.60
N PHE A 37 -8.19 12.13 9.42
CA PHE A 37 -8.39 13.30 8.59
C PHE A 37 -9.89 13.53 8.39
N PRO A 38 -10.46 14.61 8.95
CA PRO A 38 -11.81 15.00 8.63
C PRO A 38 -11.83 15.58 7.20
N VAL A 39 -12.76 15.14 6.39
CA VAL A 39 -12.89 15.53 4.97
C VAL A 39 -14.33 15.92 4.70
N ASN A 40 -14.54 17.03 4.04
CA ASN A 40 -15.83 17.37 3.43
C ASN A 40 -15.97 16.58 2.13
N PRO A 41 -17.01 15.78 1.93
CA PRO A 41 -17.27 15.18 0.64
C PRO A 41 -17.63 16.29 -0.37
N ASP A 42 -17.15 16.14 -1.60
CA ASP A 42 -17.53 17.05 -2.68
C ASP A 42 -19.02 16.99 -2.93
N ALA A 43 -19.62 18.15 -3.31
CA ALA A 43 -21.06 18.29 -3.53
C ALA A 43 -21.61 17.30 -4.59
N LEU A 44 -20.77 16.79 -5.47
CA LEU A 44 -21.12 15.82 -6.52
C LEU A 44 -20.73 14.37 -6.18
N GLY A 45 -20.28 14.08 -4.97
CA GLY A 45 -20.08 12.72 -4.47
C GLY A 45 -18.98 11.89 -5.16
N GLN A 46 -18.09 12.53 -5.93
CA GLN A 46 -17.14 11.80 -6.77
C GLN A 46 -15.91 11.30 -6.04
N ASN A 47 -15.47 11.91 -4.96
CA ASN A 47 -14.28 11.46 -4.22
C ASN A 47 -14.44 11.63 -2.70
N LEU A 48 -14.28 10.54 -1.96
CA LEU A 48 -14.20 10.55 -0.49
C LEU A 48 -12.91 11.21 0.04
N ARG A 49 -11.95 11.50 -0.84
CA ARG A 49 -10.69 12.18 -0.55
C ARG A 49 -10.28 12.97 -1.78
N PRO A 50 -10.69 14.24 -1.91
CA PRO A 50 -10.17 15.10 -2.96
C PRO A 50 -8.68 15.34 -2.72
N ALA A 51 -7.85 14.68 -3.50
CA ALA A 51 -6.42 14.93 -3.52
C ALA A 51 -6.15 15.87 -4.69
N ALA A 52 -5.98 17.15 -4.38
CA ALA A 52 -5.67 18.16 -5.40
C ALA A 52 -4.32 17.84 -6.08
N VAL A 53 -3.37 17.31 -5.32
CA VAL A 53 -2.09 16.83 -5.83
C VAL A 53 -2.09 15.31 -5.88
N SER A 54 -1.86 14.75 -7.06
CA SER A 54 -1.71 13.31 -7.28
C SER A 54 -0.57 13.04 -8.24
N LEU A 55 0.56 12.56 -7.71
CA LEU A 55 1.77 12.23 -8.46
C LEU A 55 1.98 10.71 -8.42
N VAL A 56 2.03 10.08 -9.57
CA VAL A 56 2.32 8.66 -9.73
C VAL A 56 3.79 8.48 -10.05
N VAL A 57 4.49 7.73 -9.22
CA VAL A 57 5.88 7.29 -9.46
C VAL A 57 5.84 5.87 -10.02
N GLN A 58 6.43 5.65 -11.19
CA GLN A 58 6.44 4.36 -11.87
C GLN A 58 7.87 3.83 -12.02
N GLY A 59 8.03 2.50 -11.97
CA GLY A 59 9.34 1.89 -12.18
C GLY A 59 9.36 0.37 -12.21
N PRO A 60 10.50 -0.23 -12.59
CA PRO A 60 10.62 -1.68 -12.75
C PRO A 60 10.63 -2.44 -11.42
N ASP A 61 11.17 -1.85 -10.35
CA ASP A 61 11.28 -2.46 -9.03
C ASP A 61 10.38 -1.74 -8.02
N ILE A 62 9.47 -2.51 -7.39
CA ILE A 62 8.46 -1.98 -6.47
C ILE A 62 9.08 -1.44 -5.16
N TYR A 63 10.17 -2.04 -4.68
CA TYR A 63 10.85 -1.60 -3.46
C TYR A 63 11.59 -0.28 -3.69
N GLU A 64 12.22 -0.14 -4.86
CA GLU A 64 12.84 1.12 -5.26
C GLU A 64 11.79 2.21 -5.50
N VAL A 65 10.65 1.88 -6.13
CA VAL A 65 9.51 2.80 -6.30
C VAL A 65 9.03 3.30 -4.94
N ALA A 66 8.86 2.40 -3.95
CA ALA A 66 8.46 2.79 -2.60
C ALA A 66 9.50 3.71 -1.94
N ARG A 67 10.78 3.39 -2.07
CA ARG A 67 11.87 4.21 -1.52
C ARG A 67 11.88 5.62 -2.12
N TYR A 68 11.73 5.74 -3.44
CA TYR A 68 11.66 7.05 -4.11
C TYR A 68 10.38 7.80 -3.73
N ALA A 69 9.24 7.13 -3.66
CA ALA A 69 7.99 7.75 -3.22
C ALA A 69 8.11 8.32 -1.80
N ASP A 70 8.71 7.57 -0.86
CA ASP A 70 8.98 8.04 0.50
C ASP A 70 9.94 9.24 0.53
N GLN A 71 10.96 9.25 -0.31
CA GLN A 71 11.89 10.38 -0.41
C GLN A 71 11.20 11.63 -0.95
N ILE A 72 10.37 11.48 -1.98
CA ILE A 72 9.58 12.58 -2.55
C ILE A 72 8.62 13.12 -1.49
N VAL A 73 7.89 12.27 -0.77
CA VAL A 73 6.98 12.69 0.32
C VAL A 73 7.73 13.52 1.35
N ARG A 74 8.86 13.03 1.88
CA ARG A 74 9.66 13.76 2.90
C ARG A 74 10.18 15.12 2.43
N GLN A 75 10.60 15.22 1.16
CA GLN A 75 11.07 16.49 0.62
C GLN A 75 9.90 17.44 0.32
N ALA A 76 8.80 16.90 -0.19
CA ALA A 76 7.61 17.67 -0.52
C ALA A 76 6.83 18.16 0.73
N GLU A 77 7.04 17.58 1.91
CA GLU A 77 6.52 18.10 3.19
C GLU A 77 6.99 19.54 3.48
N ASN A 78 8.11 19.95 2.90
CA ASN A 78 8.63 21.31 3.06
C ASN A 78 8.01 22.32 2.06
N ILE A 79 7.16 21.88 1.13
CA ILE A 79 6.48 22.77 0.17
C ILE A 79 5.37 23.53 0.87
N PRO A 80 5.43 24.89 0.91
CA PRO A 80 4.41 25.68 1.59
C PRO A 80 3.02 25.46 0.98
N GLY A 81 2.05 25.18 1.84
CA GLY A 81 0.67 25.00 1.43
C GLY A 81 0.31 23.60 0.93
N LEU A 82 1.26 22.67 0.85
CA LEU A 82 1.00 21.26 0.58
C LEU A 82 0.87 20.50 1.92
N VAL A 83 -0.27 19.85 2.13
CA VAL A 83 -0.61 19.17 3.39
C VAL A 83 -1.13 17.76 3.14
N ASN A 84 -1.13 16.93 4.19
CA ASN A 84 -1.66 15.57 4.16
C ASN A 84 -1.03 14.68 3.07
N LEU A 85 0.27 14.81 2.85
CA LEU A 85 1.01 13.98 1.93
C LEU A 85 1.05 12.52 2.39
N GLN A 86 0.75 11.61 1.48
CA GLN A 86 0.82 10.17 1.74
C GLN A 86 1.07 9.39 0.45
N SER A 87 1.72 8.24 0.58
CA SER A 87 1.87 7.26 -0.48
C SER A 87 0.90 6.09 -0.27
N ASP A 88 0.33 5.56 -1.36
CA ASP A 88 -0.51 4.36 -1.35
C ASP A 88 0.32 3.06 -1.23
N LEU A 89 1.60 3.11 -1.59
CA LEU A 89 2.51 1.98 -1.53
C LEU A 89 3.21 1.90 -0.17
N LEU A 90 2.70 1.03 0.69
CA LEU A 90 3.26 0.79 2.02
C LEU A 90 3.93 -0.58 2.09
N ILE A 91 5.23 -0.61 2.45
CA ILE A 91 6.01 -1.84 2.68
C ILE A 91 6.09 -2.10 4.19
N ASN A 92 4.98 -2.53 4.77
CA ASN A 92 4.87 -2.75 6.21
C ASN A 92 4.01 -3.97 6.58
N LYS A 93 3.76 -4.88 5.63
CA LYS A 93 3.07 -6.14 5.91
C LYS A 93 4.09 -7.16 6.42
N PRO A 94 4.05 -7.57 7.70
CA PRO A 94 4.94 -8.61 8.21
C PRO A 94 4.75 -9.91 7.42
N GLN A 95 5.85 -10.55 7.05
CA GLN A 95 5.86 -11.86 6.41
C GLN A 95 7.03 -12.71 6.90
N LEU A 96 6.88 -14.01 6.76
CA LEU A 96 7.97 -14.96 6.93
C LEU A 96 8.48 -15.36 5.54
N GLU A 97 9.75 -15.14 5.31
CA GLU A 97 10.45 -15.62 4.13
C GLU A 97 11.11 -16.94 4.47
N VAL A 98 10.74 -17.99 3.73
CA VAL A 98 11.25 -19.34 3.90
C VAL A 98 12.15 -19.68 2.74
N ASN A 99 13.46 -19.72 3.00
CA ASN A 99 14.47 -20.06 2.02
C ASN A 99 14.86 -21.52 2.13
N ILE A 100 14.71 -22.28 1.05
CA ILE A 100 15.02 -23.71 0.98
C ILE A 100 16.38 -23.90 0.29
N ASP A 101 17.34 -24.47 1.01
CA ASP A 101 18.58 -24.97 0.40
C ASP A 101 18.28 -26.26 -0.37
N ARG A 102 18.07 -26.10 -1.68
CA ARG A 102 17.66 -27.20 -2.57
C ARG A 102 18.74 -28.28 -2.71
N ASN A 103 20.03 -27.90 -2.60
CA ASN A 103 21.13 -28.85 -2.69
C ASN A 103 21.13 -29.74 -1.46
N ARG A 104 21.12 -29.15 -0.27
CA ARG A 104 21.02 -29.93 1.00
C ARG A 104 19.77 -30.78 1.08
N ALA A 105 18.61 -30.26 0.66
CA ALA A 105 17.38 -31.04 0.64
C ALA A 105 17.50 -32.27 -0.25
N SER A 106 18.08 -32.11 -1.45
CA SER A 106 18.32 -33.17 -2.41
C SER A 106 19.27 -34.24 -1.85
N ASP A 107 20.40 -33.80 -1.25
CA ASP A 107 21.40 -34.72 -0.65
C ASP A 107 20.80 -35.57 0.49
N LEU A 108 19.83 -34.99 1.22
CA LEU A 108 19.10 -35.68 2.30
C LEU A 108 17.88 -36.47 1.79
N GLY A 109 17.63 -36.49 0.48
CA GLY A 109 16.53 -37.19 -0.15
C GLY A 109 15.16 -36.58 0.12
N VAL A 110 15.09 -35.24 0.31
CA VAL A 110 13.85 -34.49 0.56
C VAL A 110 13.55 -33.60 -0.64
N SER A 111 12.35 -33.73 -1.20
CA SER A 111 11.95 -32.86 -2.30
C SER A 111 11.46 -31.47 -1.82
N ALA A 112 11.69 -30.42 -2.63
CA ALA A 112 11.15 -29.11 -2.34
C ALA A 112 9.61 -29.09 -2.25
N ARG A 113 8.94 -30.02 -2.96
CA ARG A 113 7.48 -30.21 -2.90
C ARG A 113 7.05 -30.71 -1.52
N ASP A 114 7.76 -31.70 -0.95
CA ASP A 114 7.42 -32.25 0.35
C ASP A 114 7.63 -31.22 1.47
N ILE A 115 8.69 -30.41 1.36
CA ILE A 115 8.92 -29.27 2.24
C ILE A 115 7.76 -28.28 2.15
N ALA A 116 7.40 -27.84 0.94
CA ALA A 116 6.32 -26.88 0.73
C ALA A 116 4.96 -27.40 1.22
N SER A 117 4.64 -28.68 0.93
CA SER A 117 3.42 -29.33 1.40
C SER A 117 3.36 -29.43 2.93
N THR A 118 4.49 -29.77 3.56
CA THR A 118 4.60 -29.82 5.02
C THR A 118 4.36 -28.45 5.64
N LEU A 119 5.02 -27.42 5.12
CA LEU A 119 4.84 -26.03 5.58
C LEU A 119 3.40 -25.54 5.38
N GLN A 120 2.80 -25.83 4.22
CA GLN A 120 1.40 -25.49 3.94
C GLN A 120 0.46 -26.15 4.94
N THR A 121 0.63 -27.44 5.19
CA THR A 121 -0.20 -28.20 6.15
C THR A 121 -0.05 -27.65 7.57
N LEU A 122 1.18 -27.42 8.00
CA LEU A 122 1.45 -27.02 9.39
C LEU A 122 1.04 -25.57 9.67
N LEU A 123 1.32 -24.65 8.76
CA LEU A 123 1.07 -23.22 8.96
C LEU A 123 -0.29 -22.76 8.42
N GLY A 124 -0.63 -23.18 7.20
CA GLY A 124 -1.85 -22.77 6.51
C GLY A 124 -3.07 -23.61 6.83
N GLY A 125 -2.85 -24.82 7.33
CA GLY A 125 -3.89 -25.82 7.47
C GLY A 125 -4.23 -26.50 6.14
N GLN A 126 -4.47 -27.80 6.20
CA GLN A 126 -4.90 -28.60 5.07
C GLN A 126 -6.19 -29.35 5.39
N GLU A 127 -7.17 -29.24 4.51
CA GLU A 127 -8.35 -30.10 4.56
C GLU A 127 -7.97 -31.51 4.11
N LEU A 128 -7.98 -32.47 5.05
CA LEU A 128 -7.68 -33.87 4.75
C LEU A 128 -8.89 -34.63 4.28
N SER A 129 -10.03 -34.41 4.88
CA SER A 129 -11.26 -35.14 4.59
C SER A 129 -12.49 -34.37 5.10
N THR A 130 -13.65 -34.90 4.77
CA THR A 130 -14.93 -34.44 5.34
C THR A 130 -15.64 -35.63 5.97
N PHE A 131 -16.43 -35.40 7.02
CA PHE A 131 -17.32 -36.40 7.59
C PHE A 131 -18.73 -35.85 7.78
N LYS A 132 -19.72 -36.74 7.80
CA LYS A 132 -21.13 -36.35 8.01
C LYS A 132 -21.57 -36.70 9.43
N LEU A 133 -22.16 -35.74 10.11
CA LEU A 133 -22.73 -35.94 11.44
C LEU A 133 -24.07 -35.14 11.52
N GLY A 134 -25.16 -35.82 11.90
CA GLY A 134 -26.47 -35.16 12.04
C GLY A 134 -27.04 -34.57 10.76
N GLY A 135 -26.64 -35.09 9.58
CA GLY A 135 -27.07 -34.54 8.27
C GLY A 135 -26.19 -33.41 7.72
N GLU A 136 -25.28 -32.85 8.52
CA GLU A 136 -24.32 -31.81 8.11
C GLU A 136 -22.97 -32.40 7.75
N THR A 137 -22.22 -31.73 6.87
CA THR A 137 -20.88 -32.13 6.45
C THR A 137 -19.84 -31.24 7.14
N TYR A 138 -18.94 -31.87 7.86
CA TYR A 138 -17.84 -31.23 8.58
C TYR A 138 -16.50 -31.48 7.90
N LYS A 139 -15.62 -30.48 7.90
CA LYS A 139 -14.27 -30.54 7.36
C LYS A 139 -13.26 -30.95 8.45
N VAL A 140 -12.38 -31.88 8.13
CA VAL A 140 -11.25 -32.22 9.00
C VAL A 140 -10.03 -31.41 8.55
N MET A 141 -9.63 -30.43 9.36
CA MET A 141 -8.47 -29.60 9.10
C MET A 141 -7.29 -30.03 9.97
N VAL A 142 -6.11 -30.19 9.36
CA VAL A 142 -4.86 -30.47 10.07
C VAL A 142 -3.97 -29.25 10.01
N GLN A 143 -3.52 -28.80 11.18
CA GLN A 143 -2.60 -27.65 11.33
C GLN A 143 -1.89 -27.73 12.68
N LEU A 144 -0.80 -26.97 12.85
CA LEU A 144 -0.18 -26.75 14.15
C LEU A 144 -1.13 -26.01 15.11
N GLU A 145 -0.99 -26.26 16.41
CA GLU A 145 -1.68 -25.46 17.42
C GLU A 145 -1.31 -23.98 17.29
N GLN A 146 -2.23 -23.11 17.70
CA GLN A 146 -2.03 -21.67 17.57
C GLN A 146 -0.76 -21.18 18.27
N LYS A 147 -0.43 -21.71 19.46
CA LYS A 147 0.78 -21.36 20.20
C LYS A 147 2.08 -21.65 19.43
N ASP A 148 2.09 -22.72 18.63
CA ASP A 148 3.26 -23.14 17.84
C ASP A 148 3.34 -22.40 16.49
N ARG A 149 2.26 -21.76 16.05
CA ARG A 149 2.24 -20.93 14.83
C ARG A 149 2.62 -19.48 15.07
N THR A 150 2.61 -19.01 16.32
CA THR A 150 2.99 -17.63 16.68
C THR A 150 4.49 -17.41 16.73
N ASP A 151 5.28 -18.45 16.92
CA ASP A 151 6.75 -18.38 16.89
C ASP A 151 7.28 -18.80 15.51
N PRO A 152 7.89 -17.88 14.75
CA PRO A 152 8.49 -18.18 13.44
C PRO A 152 9.50 -19.34 13.47
N ARG A 153 10.19 -19.51 14.59
CA ARG A 153 11.20 -20.55 14.76
C ARG A 153 10.60 -21.94 14.99
N SER A 154 9.34 -22.04 15.39
CA SER A 154 8.68 -23.34 15.59
C SER A 154 8.55 -24.13 14.29
N VAL A 155 8.52 -23.44 13.14
CA VAL A 155 8.56 -24.06 11.81
C VAL A 155 9.81 -24.94 11.63
N LEU A 156 10.96 -24.49 12.14
CA LEU A 156 12.23 -25.22 12.02
C LEU A 156 12.27 -26.50 12.85
N ARG A 157 11.39 -26.64 13.85
CA ARG A 157 11.24 -27.84 14.69
C ARG A 157 10.39 -28.93 14.03
N ALA A 158 9.70 -28.59 12.94
CA ALA A 158 8.91 -29.56 12.20
C ALA A 158 9.80 -30.56 11.41
N TYR A 159 9.23 -31.69 11.09
CA TYR A 159 9.93 -32.78 10.38
C TYR A 159 9.24 -33.06 9.06
N VAL A 160 10.04 -33.44 8.07
CA VAL A 160 9.59 -33.96 6.78
C VAL A 160 10.18 -35.36 6.58
N ARG A 161 9.46 -36.24 5.89
CA ARG A 161 9.92 -37.60 5.59
C ARG A 161 10.74 -37.58 4.29
N ASN A 162 11.93 -38.15 4.32
CA ASN A 162 12.74 -38.35 3.12
C ASN A 162 12.31 -39.59 2.33
N THR A 163 12.93 -39.79 1.16
CA THR A 163 12.67 -40.96 0.28
C THR A 163 12.93 -42.31 0.94
N SER A 164 13.81 -42.37 1.94
CA SER A 164 14.10 -43.60 2.73
C SER A 164 13.14 -43.80 3.91
N GLY A 165 12.16 -42.92 4.10
CA GLY A 165 11.19 -42.97 5.18
C GLY A 165 11.66 -42.36 6.51
N LEU A 166 12.87 -41.81 6.59
CA LEU A 166 13.42 -41.19 7.78
C LEU A 166 12.85 -39.77 7.97
N LEU A 167 12.64 -39.38 9.22
CA LEU A 167 12.21 -38.03 9.58
C LEU A 167 13.40 -37.09 9.65
N MET A 168 13.39 -36.02 8.84
CA MET A 168 14.43 -35.01 8.75
C MET A 168 13.90 -33.68 9.28
N PRO A 169 14.60 -33.01 10.22
CA PRO A 169 14.15 -31.71 10.70
C PRO A 169 14.27 -30.63 9.61
N LEU A 170 13.27 -29.75 9.48
CA LEU A 170 13.29 -28.67 8.50
C LEU A 170 14.49 -27.73 8.69
N ALA A 171 14.97 -27.57 9.92
CA ALA A 171 16.17 -26.77 10.22
C ALA A 171 17.44 -27.21 9.46
N SER A 172 17.49 -28.45 8.93
CA SER A 172 18.64 -28.96 8.20
C SER A 172 18.80 -28.32 6.81
N PHE A 173 17.73 -27.79 6.21
CA PHE A 173 17.71 -27.29 4.83
C PHE A 173 16.77 -26.09 4.60
N VAL A 174 16.18 -25.55 5.68
CA VAL A 174 15.30 -24.39 5.62
C VAL A 174 15.86 -23.29 6.51
N ASP A 175 15.95 -22.08 5.98
CA ASP A 175 16.22 -20.85 6.71
C ASP A 175 14.94 -20.00 6.73
N VAL A 176 14.59 -19.46 7.90
CA VAL A 176 13.39 -18.64 8.09
C VAL A 176 13.80 -17.26 8.56
N ARG A 177 13.36 -16.24 7.84
CA ARG A 177 13.62 -14.82 8.16
C ARG A 177 12.33 -14.04 8.24
N GLU A 178 12.25 -13.17 9.22
CA GLU A 178 11.22 -12.15 9.25
C GLU A 178 11.55 -11.07 8.24
N SER A 179 10.56 -10.68 7.45
CA SER A 179 10.68 -9.68 6.39
C SER A 179 9.43 -8.82 6.35
N VAL A 180 9.42 -7.82 5.50
CA VAL A 180 8.25 -6.99 5.23
C VAL A 180 7.94 -7.00 3.74
N ALA A 181 6.67 -7.05 3.41
CA ALA A 181 6.16 -7.01 2.05
C ALA A 181 5.28 -5.78 1.81
N PRO A 182 5.08 -5.39 0.56
CA PRO A 182 4.04 -4.44 0.20
C PRO A 182 2.67 -4.95 0.61
N ARG A 183 1.81 -4.07 1.12
CA ARG A 183 0.39 -4.41 1.39
C ARG A 183 -0.39 -4.73 0.12
N GLY A 184 -0.05 -4.06 -0.96
CA GLY A 184 -0.60 -4.22 -2.29
C GLY A 184 0.46 -3.91 -3.33
N LEU A 185 0.21 -4.31 -4.56
CA LEU A 185 1.09 -4.03 -5.69
C LEU A 185 0.34 -3.11 -6.66
N PRO A 186 0.31 -1.79 -6.42
CA PRO A 186 -0.37 -0.87 -7.31
C PRO A 186 0.33 -0.81 -8.67
N HIS A 187 -0.48 -0.63 -9.71
CA HIS A 187 -0.03 -0.44 -11.09
C HIS A 187 -0.77 0.75 -11.69
N PHE A 188 -0.05 1.55 -12.43
CA PHE A 188 -0.60 2.61 -13.27
C PHE A 188 -0.12 2.37 -14.71
N ASP A 189 -1.03 2.35 -15.67
CA ASP A 189 -0.74 1.99 -17.07
C ASP A 189 0.07 0.69 -17.21
N ARG A 190 -0.29 -0.34 -16.44
CA ARG A 190 0.36 -1.66 -16.41
C ARG A 190 1.79 -1.68 -15.87
N VAL A 191 2.31 -0.55 -15.38
CA VAL A 191 3.64 -0.45 -14.76
C VAL A 191 3.46 -0.37 -13.24
N ARG A 192 4.36 -1.02 -12.50
CA ARG A 192 4.39 -0.92 -11.02
C ARG A 192 4.53 0.53 -10.61
N SER A 193 3.73 0.95 -9.65
CA SER A 193 3.65 2.37 -9.28
C SER A 193 3.45 2.59 -7.78
N ALA A 194 3.70 3.80 -7.36
CA ALA A 194 3.24 4.37 -6.10
C ALA A 194 2.57 5.70 -6.40
N THR A 195 1.38 5.93 -5.82
CA THR A 195 0.67 7.19 -5.96
C THR A 195 0.86 8.01 -4.70
N ILE A 196 1.46 9.19 -4.87
CA ILE A 196 1.61 10.19 -3.81
C ILE A 196 0.44 11.15 -3.92
N THR A 197 -0.35 11.26 -2.88
CA THR A 197 -1.50 12.17 -2.81
C THR A 197 -1.28 13.24 -1.75
N GLY A 198 -1.77 14.44 -2.01
CA GLY A 198 -1.72 15.57 -1.09
C GLY A 198 -2.88 16.53 -1.29
N SER A 199 -3.16 17.30 -0.27
CA SER A 199 -4.17 18.35 -0.28
C SER A 199 -3.51 19.74 -0.24
N LEU A 200 -4.21 20.77 -0.71
CA LEU A 200 -3.75 22.14 -0.62
C LEU A 200 -4.35 22.84 0.60
N ALA A 201 -3.56 23.68 1.22
CA ALA A 201 -4.06 24.65 2.18
C ALA A 201 -4.91 25.72 1.47
N GLU A 202 -5.80 26.37 2.21
CA GLU A 202 -6.67 27.41 1.65
C GLU A 202 -5.88 28.56 1.03
N GLY A 203 -6.29 28.98 -0.15
CA GLY A 203 -5.67 30.11 -0.88
C GLY A 203 -4.38 29.77 -1.63
N VAL A 204 -3.94 28.51 -1.63
CA VAL A 204 -2.72 28.08 -2.36
C VAL A 204 -3.05 27.69 -3.79
N ALA A 205 -2.30 28.22 -4.76
CA ALA A 205 -2.48 27.91 -6.17
C ALA A 205 -1.92 26.53 -6.52
N LEU A 206 -2.75 25.65 -7.09
CA LEU A 206 -2.39 24.29 -7.47
C LEU A 206 -1.15 24.23 -8.38
N GLY A 207 -1.09 25.08 -9.42
CA GLY A 207 0.00 25.07 -10.40
C GLY A 207 1.38 25.26 -9.79
N ALA A 208 1.52 26.24 -8.86
CA ALA A 208 2.79 26.51 -8.20
C ALA A 208 3.28 25.31 -7.34
N VAL A 209 2.35 24.60 -6.71
CA VAL A 209 2.66 23.41 -5.91
C VAL A 209 3.04 22.23 -6.82
N LEU A 210 2.32 22.03 -7.92
CA LEU A 210 2.63 20.96 -8.87
C LEU A 210 4.03 21.12 -9.49
N GLU A 211 4.44 22.34 -9.82
CA GLU A 211 5.80 22.62 -10.32
C GLU A 211 6.87 22.24 -9.28
N GLN A 212 6.68 22.63 -8.02
CA GLN A 212 7.62 22.29 -6.94
C GLN A 212 7.66 20.78 -6.68
N VAL A 213 6.51 20.10 -6.67
CA VAL A 213 6.44 18.64 -6.52
C VAL A 213 7.14 17.94 -7.68
N GLN A 214 6.96 18.41 -8.91
CA GLN A 214 7.65 17.87 -10.08
C GLN A 214 9.16 18.09 -10.02
N GLN A 215 9.62 19.23 -9.52
CA GLN A 215 11.04 19.51 -9.33
C GLN A 215 11.63 18.53 -8.30
N VAL A 216 11.02 18.39 -7.13
CA VAL A 216 11.43 17.42 -6.10
C VAL A 216 11.50 16.00 -6.67
N ALA A 217 10.49 15.59 -7.43
CA ALA A 217 10.46 14.27 -8.05
C ALA A 217 11.60 14.06 -9.05
N THR A 218 11.93 15.09 -9.84
CA THR A 218 13.03 15.05 -10.81
C THR A 218 14.40 14.96 -10.12
N GLU A 219 14.57 15.62 -8.98
CA GLU A 219 15.82 15.57 -8.19
C GLU A 219 16.02 14.21 -7.52
N VAL A 220 14.93 13.57 -7.08
CA VAL A 220 14.99 12.28 -6.38
C VAL A 220 15.15 11.10 -7.33
N LEU A 221 14.54 11.15 -8.51
CA LEU A 221 14.53 10.02 -9.42
C LEU A 221 15.83 9.94 -10.25
N PRO A 222 16.44 8.75 -10.35
CA PRO A 222 17.65 8.58 -11.16
C PRO A 222 17.31 8.61 -12.65
N ALA A 223 17.95 9.51 -13.39
CA ALA A 223 17.79 9.59 -14.83
C ALA A 223 18.22 8.28 -15.54
N GLY A 224 17.47 7.86 -16.55
CA GLY A 224 17.83 6.74 -17.43
C GLY A 224 17.63 5.34 -16.86
N LYS A 225 17.12 5.18 -15.63
CA LYS A 225 16.88 3.85 -15.01
C LYS A 225 15.44 3.33 -15.16
N GLY A 226 14.64 3.95 -16.01
CA GLY A 226 13.26 3.52 -16.27
C GLY A 226 12.24 3.94 -15.20
N TYR A 227 12.63 4.84 -14.27
CA TYR A 227 11.70 5.49 -13.35
C TYR A 227 11.16 6.76 -13.97
N LYS A 228 9.87 7.00 -13.82
CA LYS A 228 9.20 8.20 -14.33
C LYS A 228 8.07 8.62 -13.40
N THR A 229 7.66 9.87 -13.53
CA THR A 229 6.49 10.42 -12.85
C THR A 229 5.42 10.83 -13.85
N VAL A 230 4.18 10.71 -13.44
CA VAL A 230 3.00 11.15 -14.19
C VAL A 230 2.03 11.75 -13.19
N PHE A 231 1.44 12.89 -13.51
CA PHE A 231 0.30 13.39 -12.73
C PHE A 231 -0.97 12.64 -13.11
N SER A 232 -1.86 12.47 -12.15
CA SER A 232 -3.17 11.84 -12.35
C SER A 232 -4.28 12.66 -11.71
N GLY A 233 -5.53 12.34 -12.05
CA GLY A 233 -6.70 12.99 -11.48
C GLY A 233 -6.76 14.50 -11.74
N GLU A 234 -7.01 15.30 -10.70
CA GLU A 234 -7.14 16.76 -10.80
C GLU A 234 -5.86 17.43 -11.29
N SER A 235 -4.70 16.94 -10.84
CA SER A 235 -3.38 17.44 -11.28
C SER A 235 -3.14 17.24 -12.78
N GLU A 236 -3.57 16.11 -13.35
CA GLU A 236 -3.50 15.86 -14.80
C GLU A 236 -4.43 16.80 -15.57
N GLN A 237 -5.67 16.97 -15.09
CA GLN A 237 -6.65 17.86 -15.71
C GLN A 237 -6.19 19.32 -15.73
N PHE A 238 -5.49 19.77 -14.68
CA PHE A 238 -4.91 21.11 -14.63
C PHE A 238 -3.93 21.35 -15.78
N TYR A 239 -2.99 20.45 -16.03
CA TYR A 239 -2.05 20.57 -17.14
C TYR A 239 -2.72 20.45 -18.52
N ALA A 240 -3.69 19.54 -18.66
CA ALA A 240 -4.44 19.37 -19.91
C ALA A 240 -5.24 20.62 -20.27
N SER A 241 -5.91 21.25 -19.29
CA SER A 241 -6.71 22.45 -19.45
C SER A 241 -5.86 23.69 -19.78
N GLY A 242 -4.70 23.83 -19.11
CA GLY A 242 -3.76 24.93 -19.35
C GLY A 242 -3.26 24.97 -20.80
N ASN A 243 -2.90 23.83 -21.35
CA ASN A 243 -2.46 23.69 -22.74
C ASN A 243 -3.58 24.02 -23.75
N ALA A 244 -4.81 23.61 -23.47
CA ALA A 244 -5.97 23.88 -24.31
C ALA A 244 -6.32 25.37 -24.35
N LEU A 245 -6.24 26.06 -23.22
CA LEU A 245 -6.48 27.50 -23.12
C LEU A 245 -5.42 28.31 -23.87
N LEU A 246 -4.14 27.94 -23.76
CA LEU A 246 -3.05 28.61 -24.50
C LEU A 246 -3.23 28.43 -26.01
N PHE A 247 -3.61 27.26 -26.48
CA PHE A 247 -3.90 26.99 -27.88
C PHE A 247 -5.10 27.81 -28.40
N ALA A 248 -6.18 27.85 -27.60
CA ALA A 248 -7.36 28.66 -27.94
C ALA A 248 -7.04 30.18 -28.00
N TYR A 249 -6.21 30.67 -27.06
CA TYR A 249 -5.76 32.06 -27.05
C TYR A 249 -4.92 32.38 -28.30
N LEU A 250 -3.96 31.54 -28.66
CA LEU A 250 -3.15 31.73 -29.87
C LEU A 250 -4.02 31.75 -31.15
N LEU A 251 -5.02 30.87 -31.24
CA LEU A 251 -5.98 30.88 -32.35
C LEU A 251 -6.79 32.15 -32.39
N ALA A 252 -7.25 32.68 -31.24
CA ALA A 252 -8.02 33.92 -31.17
C ALA A 252 -7.19 35.17 -31.54
N VAL A 253 -5.87 35.12 -31.33
CA VAL A 253 -4.96 36.22 -31.72
C VAL A 253 -4.65 36.22 -33.23
N VAL A 254 -4.72 35.03 -33.87
CA VAL A 254 -4.44 34.85 -35.32
C VAL A 254 -5.69 35.08 -36.18
N ALA A 255 -6.89 34.92 -35.62
CA ALA A 255 -8.17 35.16 -36.29
C ALA A 255 -8.58 36.64 -36.25
#